data_3bed4f0e660d814a1bef691aafbc5a41
#
_entry.id   3bed4f0e660d814a1bef691aafbc5a41
#
_cell.length_a   1.000
_cell.length_b   1.000
_cell.length_c   1.000
_cell.angle_alpha   90.00
_cell.angle_beta   90.00
_cell.angle_gamma   90.00
#
_symmetry.space_group_name_H-M   'P 1'
#
loop_
_entity.id
_entity.type
_entity.pdbx_description
1 polymer ?
#
loop_
_entity_poly.entity_id
_entity_poly.type
_entity_poly.pdbx_seq_one_letter_code
_entity_poly.pdbx_strand_id
1 'polypeptide(L)'
;DEIRRGTELGRSMEQYISEGKLAPDEIVIGMIGNYVAEHKDARGCIFDGFPRTTVQAEAFDKILAGHGLKVDIMVDIHVPEEELVRRILLRGKDSGRADDASEEVIRGRLDVYRMQTAVVAEYYAAQGKYASVNGTGTMDEVFGRIADVIGGLE
;
A
#
# COMPACT_ATOMS: atom_id res chain seq x y z
N ASP A 1 -9.94 1.45 -10.13
CA ASP A 1 -10.36 1.25 -11.52
C ASP A 1 -11.41 0.13 -11.63
N GLU A 2 -11.21 -1.04 -11.02
CA GLU A 2 -12.12 -2.18 -11.01
C GLU A 2 -13.54 -1.84 -10.49
N ILE A 3 -13.63 -1.06 -9.39
CA ILE A 3 -14.92 -0.57 -8.85
C ILE A 3 -15.63 0.30 -9.90
N ARG A 4 -14.90 1.22 -10.52
CA ARG A 4 -15.44 2.12 -11.55
C ARG A 4 -15.88 1.37 -12.80
N ARG A 5 -15.19 0.29 -13.16
CA ARG A 5 -15.52 -0.59 -14.29
C ARG A 5 -16.66 -1.56 -13.95
N GLY A 6 -17.10 -1.65 -12.68
CA GLY A 6 -18.19 -2.51 -12.23
C GLY A 6 -17.89 -4.00 -12.40
N THR A 7 -16.61 -4.40 -12.35
CA THR A 7 -16.23 -5.80 -12.43
C THR A 7 -16.70 -6.57 -11.20
N GLU A 8 -16.75 -7.90 -11.27
CA GLU A 8 -17.11 -8.75 -10.12
C GLU A 8 -16.14 -8.52 -8.95
N LEU A 9 -14.85 -8.43 -9.24
CA LEU A 9 -13.81 -8.08 -8.26
C LEU A 9 -14.03 -6.70 -7.66
N GLY A 10 -14.38 -5.70 -8.50
CA GLY A 10 -14.67 -4.34 -8.04
C GLY A 10 -15.85 -4.26 -7.09
N ARG A 11 -16.96 -4.97 -7.38
CA ARG A 11 -18.13 -5.03 -6.49
C ARG A 11 -17.82 -5.70 -5.16
N SER A 12 -17.04 -6.78 -5.17
CA SER A 12 -16.60 -7.45 -3.95
C SER A 12 -15.74 -6.52 -3.09
N MET A 13 -14.83 -5.74 -3.70
CA MET A 13 -13.98 -4.78 -3.00
C MET A 13 -14.77 -3.65 -2.33
N GLU A 14 -15.83 -3.15 -2.96
CA GLU A 14 -16.62 -2.03 -2.45
C GLU A 14 -17.21 -2.33 -1.06
N GLN A 15 -17.66 -3.56 -0.82
CA GLN A 15 -18.18 -3.98 0.48
C GLN A 15 -17.10 -3.89 1.58
N TYR A 16 -15.90 -4.42 1.34
CA TYR A 16 -14.82 -4.40 2.33
C TYR A 16 -14.33 -2.97 2.63
N ILE A 17 -14.24 -2.13 1.60
CA ILE A 17 -13.85 -0.72 1.76
C ILE A 17 -14.87 0.03 2.64
N SER A 18 -16.18 -0.19 2.43
CA SER A 18 -17.22 0.48 3.21
C SER A 18 -17.19 0.10 4.70
N GLU A 19 -16.70 -1.11 5.01
CA GLU A 19 -16.55 -1.63 6.37
C GLU A 19 -15.19 -1.30 7.00
N GLY A 20 -14.27 -0.61 6.28
CA GLY A 20 -12.91 -0.31 6.75
C GLY A 20 -12.03 -1.55 6.95
N LYS A 21 -12.43 -2.69 6.40
CA LYS A 21 -11.72 -3.97 6.50
C LYS A 21 -10.74 -4.14 5.34
N LEU A 22 -9.72 -4.98 5.53
CA LEU A 22 -8.91 -5.47 4.41
C LEU A 22 -9.75 -6.44 3.57
N ALA A 23 -9.64 -6.31 2.25
CA ALA A 23 -10.22 -7.29 1.35
C ALA A 23 -9.46 -8.63 1.47
N PRO A 24 -10.12 -9.76 1.18
CA PRO A 24 -9.46 -11.06 1.12
C PRO A 24 -8.24 -11.03 0.18
N ASP A 25 -7.17 -11.70 0.59
CA ASP A 25 -5.90 -11.72 -0.15
C ASP A 25 -6.08 -12.18 -1.59
N GLU A 26 -6.93 -13.19 -1.83
CA GLU A 26 -7.19 -13.76 -3.15
C GLU A 26 -7.75 -12.71 -4.12
N ILE A 27 -8.65 -11.84 -3.64
CA ILE A 27 -9.23 -10.77 -4.46
C ILE A 27 -8.17 -9.76 -4.83
N VAL A 28 -7.39 -9.30 -3.85
CA VAL A 28 -6.34 -8.30 -4.07
C VAL A 28 -5.25 -8.85 -4.99
N ILE A 29 -4.80 -10.08 -4.74
CA ILE A 29 -3.78 -10.75 -5.54
C ILE A 29 -4.25 -10.92 -6.99
N GLY A 30 -5.51 -11.33 -7.20
CA GLY A 30 -6.09 -11.45 -8.54
C GLY A 30 -6.10 -10.12 -9.30
N MET A 31 -6.48 -9.03 -8.63
CA MET A 31 -6.47 -7.69 -9.24
C MET A 31 -5.06 -7.25 -9.63
N ILE A 32 -4.09 -7.47 -8.76
CA ILE A 32 -2.68 -7.10 -9.02
C ILE A 32 -2.11 -7.96 -10.14
N GLY A 33 -2.41 -9.26 -10.17
CA GLY A 33 -1.96 -10.15 -11.26
C GLY A 33 -2.46 -9.67 -12.62
N ASN A 34 -3.74 -9.31 -12.74
CA ASN A 34 -4.30 -8.74 -13.97
C ASN A 34 -3.60 -7.43 -14.35
N TYR A 35 -3.39 -6.54 -13.37
CA TYR A 35 -2.70 -5.27 -13.62
C TYR A 35 -1.28 -5.46 -14.13
N VAL A 36 -0.51 -6.34 -13.52
CA VAL A 36 0.87 -6.65 -13.95
C VAL A 36 0.89 -7.22 -15.37
N ALA A 37 -0.03 -8.16 -15.69
CA ALA A 37 -0.14 -8.75 -17.01
C ALA A 37 -0.47 -7.71 -18.11
N GLU A 38 -1.32 -6.72 -17.79
CA GLU A 38 -1.72 -5.64 -18.70
C GLU A 38 -0.61 -4.58 -18.90
N HIS A 39 0.32 -4.44 -17.93
CA HIS A 39 1.32 -3.36 -17.92
C HIS A 39 2.77 -3.87 -17.89
N LYS A 40 3.03 -5.08 -18.34
CA LYS A 40 4.36 -5.71 -18.36
C LYS A 40 5.44 -4.92 -19.13
N ASP A 41 5.04 -4.09 -20.07
CA ASP A 41 5.93 -3.27 -20.89
C ASP A 41 6.22 -1.88 -20.27
N ALA A 42 5.67 -1.59 -19.07
CA ALA A 42 5.97 -0.36 -18.35
C ALA A 42 7.43 -0.35 -17.86
N ARG A 43 8.05 0.84 -17.83
CA ARG A 43 9.43 1.00 -17.32
C ARG A 43 9.56 0.68 -15.84
N GLY A 44 8.45 0.78 -15.09
CA GLY A 44 8.34 0.48 -13.68
C GLY A 44 6.94 0.79 -13.19
N CYS A 45 6.61 0.27 -12.02
CA CYS A 45 5.32 0.52 -11.35
C CYS A 45 5.55 0.86 -9.89
N ILE A 46 4.76 1.79 -9.37
CA ILE A 46 4.69 2.08 -7.94
C ILE A 46 3.34 1.56 -7.44
N PHE A 47 3.38 0.69 -6.44
CA PHE A 47 2.21 0.15 -5.78
C PHE A 47 2.02 0.87 -4.45
N ASP A 48 0.93 1.62 -4.31
CA ASP A 48 0.58 2.33 -3.09
C ASP A 48 -0.43 1.51 -2.28
N GLY A 49 -0.10 1.23 -1.02
CA GLY A 49 -0.94 0.46 -0.12
C GLY A 49 -1.06 -1.03 -0.46
N PHE A 50 -0.09 -1.60 -1.17
CA PHE A 50 0.02 -3.02 -1.48
C PHE A 50 1.51 -3.40 -1.60
N PRO A 51 1.93 -4.61 -1.12
CA PRO A 51 1.15 -5.59 -0.35
C PRO A 51 0.87 -5.12 1.10
N ARG A 52 -0.16 -5.69 1.74
CA ARG A 52 -0.53 -5.40 3.14
C ARG A 52 -0.46 -6.61 4.05
N THR A 53 -0.20 -7.79 3.51
CA THR A 53 0.02 -9.03 4.26
C THR A 53 1.21 -9.77 3.69
N THR A 54 1.82 -10.66 4.47
CA THR A 54 2.92 -11.51 3.98
C THR A 54 2.45 -12.43 2.85
N VAL A 55 1.22 -12.93 2.94
CA VAL A 55 0.60 -13.77 1.89
C VAL A 55 0.53 -13.01 0.56
N GLN A 56 0.11 -11.74 0.60
CA GLN A 56 0.11 -10.87 -0.58
C GLN A 56 1.52 -10.63 -1.12
N ALA A 57 2.51 -10.40 -0.24
CA ALA A 57 3.89 -10.16 -0.64
C ALA A 57 4.51 -11.37 -1.36
N GLU A 58 4.33 -12.57 -0.79
CA GLU A 58 4.81 -13.83 -1.40
C GLU A 58 4.14 -14.12 -2.75
N ALA A 59 2.82 -13.90 -2.85
CA ALA A 59 2.10 -14.08 -4.09
C ALA A 59 2.52 -13.04 -5.15
N PHE A 60 2.75 -11.80 -4.72
CA PHE A 60 3.21 -10.73 -5.60
C PHE A 60 4.60 -11.02 -6.18
N ASP A 61 5.55 -11.46 -5.36
CA ASP A 61 6.88 -11.87 -5.83
C ASP A 61 6.79 -13.00 -6.87
N LYS A 62 5.89 -13.99 -6.68
CA LYS A 62 5.66 -15.07 -7.66
C LYS A 62 5.05 -14.56 -8.96
N ILE A 63 4.08 -13.65 -8.89
CA ILE A 63 3.46 -13.02 -10.07
C ILE A 63 4.52 -12.27 -10.88
N LEU A 64 5.30 -11.42 -10.22
CA LEU A 64 6.35 -10.65 -10.87
C LEU A 64 7.41 -11.56 -11.52
N ALA A 65 7.87 -12.57 -10.80
CA ALA A 65 8.84 -13.54 -11.32
C ALA A 65 8.33 -14.28 -12.57
N GLY A 66 7.03 -14.59 -12.62
CA GLY A 66 6.38 -15.18 -13.81
C GLY A 66 6.41 -14.28 -15.05
N HIS A 67 6.59 -12.99 -14.87
CA HIS A 67 6.74 -11.99 -15.94
C HIS A 67 8.18 -11.49 -16.12
N GLY A 68 9.16 -12.09 -15.43
CA GLY A 68 10.56 -11.66 -15.47
C GLY A 68 10.81 -10.34 -14.74
N LEU A 69 9.90 -9.95 -13.85
CA LEU A 69 9.94 -8.73 -13.04
C LEU A 69 10.26 -9.07 -11.57
N LYS A 70 10.56 -8.05 -10.78
CA LYS A 70 10.82 -8.18 -9.34
C LYS A 70 10.38 -6.91 -8.61
N VAL A 71 10.22 -7.00 -7.30
CA VAL A 71 10.21 -5.83 -6.44
C VAL A 71 11.66 -5.34 -6.31
N ASP A 72 11.92 -4.10 -6.66
CA ASP A 72 13.24 -3.48 -6.49
C ASP A 72 13.40 -2.96 -5.07
N ILE A 73 12.41 -2.26 -4.54
CA ILE A 73 12.43 -1.74 -3.18
C ILE A 73 11.03 -1.55 -2.62
N MET A 74 10.86 -1.78 -1.32
CA MET A 74 9.75 -1.33 -0.51
C MET A 74 10.19 -0.08 0.26
N VAL A 75 9.49 1.03 0.04
CA VAL A 75 9.72 2.27 0.77
C VAL A 75 8.66 2.41 1.87
N ASP A 76 9.09 2.37 3.11
CA ASP A 76 8.24 2.60 4.28
C ASP A 76 8.33 4.07 4.70
N ILE A 77 7.18 4.76 4.67
CA ILE A 77 7.10 6.17 5.05
C ILE A 77 6.68 6.26 6.52
N HIS A 78 7.67 6.43 7.38
CA HIS A 78 7.45 6.46 8.82
C HIS A 78 6.98 7.84 9.30
N VAL A 79 5.83 7.87 9.97
CA VAL A 79 5.25 9.07 10.60
C VAL A 79 4.85 8.72 12.03
N PRO A 80 5.12 9.57 13.03
CA PRO A 80 4.64 9.37 14.40
C PRO A 80 3.11 9.23 14.45
N GLU A 81 2.60 8.33 15.30
CA GLU A 81 1.18 7.98 15.35
C GLU A 81 0.25 9.17 15.51
N GLU A 82 0.55 10.05 16.47
CA GLU A 82 -0.29 11.23 16.73
C GLU A 82 -0.37 12.17 15.52
N GLU A 83 0.71 12.27 14.75
CA GLU A 83 0.72 13.04 13.51
C GLU A 83 -0.07 12.33 12.41
N LEU A 84 -0.03 10.98 12.32
CA LEU A 84 -0.87 10.20 11.42
C LEU A 84 -2.35 10.42 11.72
N VAL A 85 -2.75 10.26 12.99
CA VAL A 85 -4.14 10.46 13.43
C VAL A 85 -4.59 11.88 13.07
N ARG A 86 -3.79 12.90 13.38
CA ARG A 86 -4.09 14.29 13.04
C ARG A 86 -4.28 14.50 11.53
N ARG A 87 -3.37 13.95 10.70
CA ARG A 87 -3.45 14.09 9.23
C ARG A 87 -4.66 13.38 8.66
N ILE A 88 -4.98 12.18 9.15
CA ILE A 88 -6.12 11.40 8.67
C ILE A 88 -7.44 12.09 9.04
N LEU A 89 -7.58 12.60 10.28
CA LEU A 89 -8.74 13.37 10.70
C LEU A 89 -8.93 14.65 9.87
N LEU A 90 -7.82 15.33 9.54
CA LEU A 90 -7.87 16.52 8.69
C LEU A 90 -8.34 16.15 7.28
N ARG A 91 -7.79 15.09 6.70
CA ARG A 91 -8.22 14.58 5.38
C ARG A 91 -9.69 14.19 5.38
N GLY A 92 -10.18 13.58 6.45
CA GLY A 92 -11.57 13.16 6.59
C GLY A 92 -12.58 14.31 6.47
N LYS A 93 -12.20 15.53 6.86
CA LYS A 93 -13.05 16.72 6.72
C LYS A 93 -13.32 17.10 5.27
N ASP A 94 -12.36 16.83 4.38
CA ASP A 94 -12.43 17.28 2.98
C ASP A 94 -12.73 16.13 2.02
N SER A 95 -12.36 14.89 2.38
CA SER A 95 -12.42 13.72 1.48
C SER A 95 -13.77 13.02 1.45
N GLY A 96 -14.64 13.25 2.45
CA GLY A 96 -15.90 12.53 2.61
C GLY A 96 -15.76 11.02 2.91
N ARG A 97 -14.56 10.55 3.24
CA ARG A 97 -14.31 9.15 3.59
C ARG A 97 -14.83 8.84 4.99
N ALA A 98 -15.75 7.89 5.08
CA ALA A 98 -16.37 7.50 6.35
C ALA A 98 -15.33 6.89 7.34
N ASP A 99 -14.30 6.20 6.82
CA ASP A 99 -13.26 5.57 7.61
C ASP A 99 -12.19 6.55 8.16
N ASP A 100 -12.26 7.82 7.78
CA ASP A 100 -11.41 8.90 8.30
C ASP A 100 -12.17 9.83 9.28
N ALA A 101 -13.45 9.54 9.56
CA ALA A 101 -14.33 10.45 10.31
C ALA A 101 -14.17 10.35 11.84
N SER A 102 -13.60 9.28 12.36
CA SER A 102 -13.52 9.00 13.80
C SER A 102 -12.11 8.58 14.20
N GLU A 103 -11.62 9.15 15.30
CA GLU A 103 -10.30 8.78 15.85
C GLU A 103 -10.24 7.31 16.25
N GLU A 104 -11.34 6.76 16.80
CA GLU A 104 -11.42 5.35 17.17
C GLU A 104 -11.22 4.42 15.94
N VAL A 105 -11.89 4.72 14.84
CA VAL A 105 -11.74 3.96 13.58
C VAL A 105 -10.33 4.09 13.03
N ILE A 106 -9.73 5.29 13.10
CA ILE A 106 -8.36 5.53 12.65
C ILE A 106 -7.37 4.72 13.49
N ARG A 107 -7.49 4.74 14.82
CA ARG A 107 -6.61 3.95 15.71
C ARG A 107 -6.78 2.44 15.48
N GLY A 108 -8.00 1.96 15.28
CA GLY A 108 -8.26 0.57 14.90
C GLY A 108 -7.56 0.18 13.59
N ARG A 109 -7.54 1.05 12.59
CA ARG A 109 -6.79 0.83 11.34
C ARG A 109 -5.28 0.82 11.55
N LEU A 110 -4.75 1.66 12.43
CA LEU A 110 -3.32 1.64 12.78
C LEU A 110 -2.93 0.34 13.49
N ASP A 111 -3.81 -0.21 14.33
CA ASP A 111 -3.58 -1.52 14.96
C ASP A 111 -3.58 -2.65 13.93
N VAL A 112 -4.52 -2.65 12.98
CA VAL A 112 -4.51 -3.61 11.86
C VAL A 112 -3.22 -3.47 11.03
N TYR A 113 -2.77 -2.26 10.76
CA TYR A 113 -1.50 -2.01 10.06
C TYR A 113 -0.33 -2.63 10.83
N ARG A 114 -0.22 -2.40 12.13
CA ARG A 114 0.87 -2.94 12.96
C ARG A 114 0.87 -4.45 12.98
N MET A 115 -0.30 -5.07 13.09
CA MET A 115 -0.41 -6.53 13.22
C MET A 115 -0.22 -7.27 11.89
N GLN A 116 -0.64 -6.70 10.79
CA GLN A 116 -0.72 -7.40 9.50
C GLN A 116 0.19 -6.83 8.41
N THR A 117 0.44 -5.53 8.43
CA THR A 117 1.16 -4.86 7.35
C THR A 117 2.61 -4.54 7.71
N ALA A 118 2.91 -4.20 8.95
CA ALA A 118 4.29 -3.91 9.35
C ALA A 118 5.24 -5.11 9.15
N VAL A 119 4.74 -6.33 9.27
CA VAL A 119 5.49 -7.57 9.01
C VAL A 119 5.96 -7.71 7.56
N VAL A 120 5.31 -7.02 6.62
CA VAL A 120 5.74 -6.99 5.21
C VAL A 120 7.08 -6.26 5.05
N ALA A 121 7.34 -5.27 5.91
CA ALA A 121 8.64 -4.60 5.94
C ALA A 121 9.77 -5.58 6.29
N GLU A 122 9.55 -6.47 7.26
CA GLU A 122 10.51 -7.52 7.62
C GLU A 122 10.73 -8.51 6.47
N TYR A 123 9.67 -8.87 5.75
CA TYR A 123 9.74 -9.77 4.59
C TYR A 123 10.63 -9.21 3.48
N TYR A 124 10.51 -7.92 3.14
CA TYR A 124 11.36 -7.29 2.13
C TYR A 124 12.74 -6.89 2.68
N ALA A 125 12.85 -6.56 3.97
CA ALA A 125 14.15 -6.32 4.60
C ALA A 125 15.06 -7.55 4.57
N ALA A 126 14.50 -8.74 4.80
CA ALA A 126 15.22 -10.02 4.69
C ALA A 126 15.76 -10.28 3.28
N GLN A 127 15.18 -9.66 2.25
CA GLN A 127 15.62 -9.72 0.87
C GLN A 127 16.57 -8.56 0.49
N GLY A 128 16.88 -7.65 1.40
CA GLY A 128 17.67 -6.44 1.10
C GLY A 128 16.90 -5.39 0.27
N LYS A 129 15.56 -5.46 0.27
CA LYS A 129 14.68 -4.62 -0.55
C LYS A 129 13.80 -3.70 0.31
N TYR A 130 14.37 -3.10 1.35
CA TYR A 130 13.63 -2.23 2.26
C TYR A 130 14.38 -0.94 2.52
N ALA A 131 13.66 0.17 2.48
CA ALA A 131 14.14 1.46 2.93
C ALA A 131 13.05 2.19 3.72
N SER A 132 13.43 2.80 4.84
CA SER A 132 12.54 3.66 5.63
C SER A 132 12.89 5.12 5.39
N VAL A 133 11.88 5.94 5.15
CA VAL A 133 12.01 7.39 5.03
C VAL A 133 11.17 8.11 6.07
N ASN A 134 11.67 9.23 6.56
CA ASN A 134 10.90 10.09 7.47
C ASN A 134 9.78 10.79 6.69
N GLY A 135 8.52 10.51 7.05
CA GLY A 135 7.31 11.08 6.46
C GLY A 135 6.85 12.39 7.10
N THR A 136 7.64 13.00 8.01
CA THR A 136 7.35 14.32 8.57
C THR A 136 7.92 15.44 7.70
N GLY A 137 7.33 16.62 7.81
CA GLY A 137 7.70 17.78 7.01
C GLY A 137 6.69 18.08 5.90
N THR A 138 7.10 18.86 4.92
CA THR A 138 6.31 19.21 3.74
C THR A 138 6.24 18.05 2.74
N MET A 139 5.29 18.11 1.81
CA MET A 139 5.19 17.10 0.74
C MET A 139 6.45 17.04 -0.11
N ASP A 140 7.05 18.20 -0.43
CA ASP A 140 8.27 18.28 -1.24
C ASP A 140 9.47 17.66 -0.53
N GLU A 141 9.60 17.86 0.78
CA GLU A 141 10.66 17.25 1.59
C GLU A 141 10.53 15.71 1.64
N VAL A 142 9.32 15.21 1.83
CA VAL A 142 9.06 13.76 1.83
C VAL A 142 9.28 13.18 0.45
N PHE A 143 8.80 13.86 -0.60
CA PHE A 143 9.01 13.45 -1.98
C PHE A 143 10.51 13.38 -2.32
N GLY A 144 11.30 14.38 -1.92
CA GLY A 144 12.75 14.38 -2.11
C GLY A 144 13.42 13.14 -1.50
N ARG A 145 13.07 12.80 -0.25
CA ARG A 145 13.60 11.60 0.43
C ARG A 145 13.24 10.28 -0.28
N ILE A 146 12.02 10.20 -0.81
CA ILE A 146 11.59 9.02 -1.60
C ILE A 146 12.36 8.97 -2.93
N ALA A 147 12.49 10.10 -3.60
CA ALA A 147 13.22 10.19 -4.87
C ALA A 147 14.71 9.81 -4.72
N ASP A 148 15.35 10.23 -3.62
CA ASP A 148 16.75 9.85 -3.31
C ASP A 148 16.89 8.32 -3.14
N VAL A 149 15.92 7.67 -2.45
CA VAL A 149 15.93 6.20 -2.28
C VAL A 149 15.77 5.49 -3.62
N ILE A 150 14.84 5.95 -4.46
CA ILE A 150 14.57 5.32 -5.77
C ILE A 150 15.73 5.59 -6.74
N GLY A 151 16.29 6.81 -6.74
CA GLY A 151 17.44 7.16 -7.58
C GLY A 151 18.73 6.41 -7.23
N GLY A 152 18.83 5.87 -6.03
CA GLY A 152 19.96 5.03 -5.61
C GLY A 152 19.84 3.54 -6.05
N LEU A 153 18.80 3.17 -6.79
CA LEU A 153 18.58 1.80 -7.29
C LEU A 153 19.20 1.54 -8.68
N GLU A 154 19.79 2.56 -9.31
CA GLU A 154 20.44 2.46 -10.63
C GLU A 154 21.81 1.79 -10.57
#